data_c5d38983f1d56aa7eb8ba8443dc2ffc3
#
_entry.id   c5d38983f1d56aa7eb8ba8443dc2ffc3
#
_cell.length_a   1.000
_cell.length_b   1.000
_cell.length_c   1.000
_cell.angle_alpha   90.00
_cell.angle_beta   90.00
_cell.angle_gamma   90.00
#
_symmetry.space_group_name_H-M   'P 1'
#
loop_
_entity.id
_entity.type
_entity.pdbx_description
1 polymer ?
#
loop_
_entity_poly.entity_id
_entity_poly.type
_entity_poly.pdbx_seq_one_letter_code
_entity_poly.pdbx_strand_id
1 'polypeptide(L)'
;MKSRTLLPSALAAVLVLSFQPVDAQERRLGWIEFDNSGTEAAQKSFLQATLLLHSFEFEDAAIEFRAAQNADPDFALAYWGEAMTYNHPLWQQQDRAAAMATLDRYAPSPAARQAKAPSPREAQYLAAIDVLYGDGDKGTRDRAYMNAMGRLADAHPEDLEARVFYSLAILGSTDGERDFATYMRAAAQA
;
A
#
# COMPACT_ATOMS: atom_id res chain seq x y z
N MET A 1 -0.04 75.07 -47.02
CA MET A 1 0.53 74.43 -45.81
C MET A 1 -0.36 73.28 -45.37
N LYS A 2 0.08 72.04 -45.62
CA LYS A 2 -0.69 70.81 -45.27
C LYS A 2 -0.04 70.15 -44.06
N SER A 3 -0.72 70.24 -42.91
CA SER A 3 -0.33 69.53 -41.66
C SER A 3 -0.53 68.03 -41.81
N ARG A 4 0.52 67.25 -41.63
CA ARG A 4 0.46 65.79 -41.51
C ARG A 4 0.40 65.46 -40.04
N THR A 5 -0.72 64.95 -39.61
CA THR A 5 -0.90 64.36 -38.28
C THR A 5 -0.32 62.90 -38.28
N LEU A 6 0.68 62.67 -37.45
CA LEU A 6 1.24 61.33 -37.21
C LEU A 6 0.39 60.65 -36.10
N LEU A 7 -0.21 59.54 -36.42
CA LEU A 7 -0.83 58.62 -35.40
C LEU A 7 0.30 57.78 -34.75
N PRO A 8 0.28 57.60 -33.43
CA PRO A 8 1.18 56.67 -32.77
C PRO A 8 0.64 55.22 -32.90
N SER A 9 1.46 54.36 -33.43
CA SER A 9 1.21 52.93 -33.45
C SER A 9 1.40 52.37 -32.06
N ALA A 10 0.29 51.92 -31.44
CA ALA A 10 0.34 51.20 -30.18
C ALA A 10 0.79 49.75 -30.43
N LEU A 11 2.00 49.42 -29.95
CA LEU A 11 2.56 48.08 -29.96
C LEU A 11 1.89 47.27 -28.85
N ALA A 12 0.97 46.36 -29.19
CA ALA A 12 0.35 45.46 -28.23
C ALA A 12 1.35 44.30 -27.96
N ALA A 13 1.98 44.32 -26.79
CA ALA A 13 2.76 43.18 -26.31
C ALA A 13 1.84 42.04 -25.88
N VAL A 14 1.77 40.99 -26.67
CA VAL A 14 1.09 39.73 -26.29
C VAL A 14 1.99 38.97 -25.32
N LEU A 15 1.61 38.97 -24.05
CA LEU A 15 2.25 38.14 -23.03
C LEU A 15 1.84 36.67 -23.23
N VAL A 16 2.67 35.88 -23.88
CA VAL A 16 2.48 34.42 -23.97
C VAL A 16 2.89 33.83 -22.64
N LEU A 17 1.93 33.56 -21.75
CA LEU A 17 2.12 32.73 -20.59
C LEU A 17 2.36 31.29 -21.07
N SER A 18 3.62 30.87 -21.14
CA SER A 18 4.01 29.49 -21.31
C SER A 18 3.62 28.74 -20.04
N PHE A 19 2.52 27.99 -20.10
CA PHE A 19 2.26 26.92 -19.13
C PHE A 19 3.36 25.88 -19.33
N GLN A 20 4.39 25.92 -18.50
CA GLN A 20 5.29 24.80 -18.33
C GLN A 20 4.47 23.69 -17.66
N PRO A 21 4.40 22.46 -18.23
CA PRO A 21 3.89 21.35 -17.45
C PRO A 21 4.74 21.28 -16.18
N VAL A 22 4.11 21.32 -15.02
CA VAL A 22 4.78 20.96 -13.77
C VAL A 22 5.19 19.53 -14.00
N ASP A 23 6.48 19.27 -14.24
CA ASP A 23 7.03 17.93 -14.22
C ASP A 23 6.56 17.33 -12.90
N ALA A 24 5.73 16.29 -12.99
CA ALA A 24 5.34 15.50 -11.84
C ALA A 24 6.67 15.04 -11.24
N GLN A 25 7.07 15.68 -10.15
CA GLN A 25 8.34 15.41 -9.48
C GLN A 25 8.32 13.92 -9.18
N GLU A 26 9.15 13.14 -9.87
CA GLU A 26 9.26 11.70 -9.63
C GLU A 26 9.46 11.52 -8.14
N ARG A 27 8.45 10.97 -7.47
CA ARG A 27 8.51 10.69 -6.03
C ARG A 27 9.63 9.67 -5.85
N ARG A 28 10.74 10.08 -5.26
CA ARG A 28 11.82 9.17 -4.90
C ARG A 28 11.41 8.43 -3.63
N LEU A 29 10.69 7.33 -3.79
CA LEU A 29 10.20 6.49 -2.69
C LEU A 29 11.31 5.63 -2.06
N GLY A 30 12.51 5.59 -2.67
CA GLY A 30 13.58 4.70 -2.27
C GLY A 30 13.56 3.39 -3.05
N TRP A 31 14.05 2.33 -2.43
CA TRP A 31 14.04 0.98 -2.97
C TRP A 31 13.72 -0.02 -1.86
N ILE A 32 13.23 -1.19 -2.22
CA ILE A 32 12.82 -2.24 -1.31
C ILE A 32 13.14 -3.61 -1.92
N GLU A 33 13.53 -4.55 -1.07
CA GLU A 33 13.60 -5.97 -1.40
C GLU A 33 12.48 -6.69 -0.67
N PHE A 34 11.60 -7.32 -1.43
CA PHE A 34 10.49 -8.08 -0.89
C PHE A 34 10.35 -9.36 -1.72
N ASP A 35 10.88 -10.45 -1.19
CA ASP A 35 10.78 -11.76 -1.83
C ASP A 35 9.33 -12.10 -2.14
N ASN A 36 9.06 -12.54 -3.37
CA ASN A 36 7.71 -12.83 -3.80
C ASN A 36 7.71 -13.74 -5.04
N SER A 37 6.55 -14.31 -5.35
CA SER A 37 6.36 -15.22 -6.47
C SER A 37 5.87 -14.55 -7.75
N GLY A 38 5.69 -13.23 -7.75
CA GLY A 38 5.20 -12.50 -8.93
C GLY A 38 6.15 -12.61 -10.12
N THR A 39 5.59 -12.64 -11.31
CA THR A 39 6.37 -12.63 -12.55
C THR A 39 7.17 -11.33 -12.70
N GLU A 40 8.23 -11.35 -13.52
CA GLU A 40 9.07 -10.18 -13.81
C GLU A 40 8.22 -8.96 -14.26
N ALA A 41 7.17 -9.21 -15.04
CA ALA A 41 6.27 -8.16 -15.52
C ALA A 41 5.50 -7.46 -14.38
N ALA A 42 5.24 -8.13 -13.26
CA ALA A 42 4.50 -7.59 -12.12
C ALA A 42 5.41 -6.87 -11.11
N GLN A 43 6.73 -7.15 -11.11
CA GLN A 43 7.65 -6.71 -10.06
C GLN A 43 7.69 -5.19 -9.87
N LYS A 44 7.82 -4.44 -10.96
CA LYS A 44 7.94 -2.97 -10.88
C LYS A 44 6.74 -2.36 -10.16
N SER A 45 5.53 -2.71 -10.57
CA SER A 45 4.31 -2.18 -9.95
C SER A 45 4.14 -2.68 -8.52
N PHE A 46 4.45 -3.94 -8.22
CA PHE A 46 4.36 -4.50 -6.87
C PHE A 46 5.30 -3.80 -5.88
N LEU A 47 6.57 -3.63 -6.24
CA LEU A 47 7.55 -2.98 -5.36
C LEU A 47 7.24 -1.49 -5.18
N GLN A 48 6.81 -0.81 -6.24
CA GLN A 48 6.34 0.57 -6.14
C GLN A 48 5.11 0.70 -5.25
N ALA A 49 4.14 -0.20 -5.39
CA ALA A 49 2.95 -0.25 -4.54
C ALA A 49 3.31 -0.44 -3.06
N THR A 50 4.26 -1.32 -2.75
CA THR A 50 4.71 -1.56 -1.38
C THR A 50 5.38 -0.31 -0.78
N LEU A 51 6.22 0.39 -1.54
CA LEU A 51 6.83 1.65 -1.10
C LEU A 51 5.78 2.75 -0.85
N LEU A 52 4.75 2.84 -1.71
CA LEU A 52 3.62 3.75 -1.51
C LEU A 52 2.82 3.38 -0.27
N LEU A 53 2.58 2.09 -0.03
CA LEU A 53 1.91 1.60 1.17
C LEU A 53 2.67 1.97 2.44
N HIS A 54 4.00 1.84 2.46
CA HIS A 54 4.85 2.28 3.57
C HIS A 54 4.82 3.80 3.79
N SER A 55 4.56 4.54 2.73
CA SER A 55 4.41 6.01 2.76
C SER A 55 2.97 6.44 3.10
N PHE A 56 2.06 5.49 3.37
CA PHE A 56 0.63 5.71 3.62
C PHE A 56 -0.12 6.38 2.45
N GLU A 57 0.40 6.27 1.25
CA GLU A 57 -0.22 6.72 -0.01
C GLU A 57 -1.15 5.62 -0.53
N PHE A 58 -2.21 5.34 0.24
CA PHE A 58 -3.07 4.16 0.08
C PHE A 58 -3.74 4.07 -1.29
N GLU A 59 -4.23 5.19 -1.83
CA GLU A 59 -4.92 5.22 -3.13
C GLU A 59 -3.96 4.90 -4.28
N ASP A 60 -2.79 5.54 -4.29
CA ASP A 60 -1.76 5.30 -5.30
C ASP A 60 -1.20 3.87 -5.18
N ALA A 61 -1.00 3.38 -3.95
CA ALA A 61 -0.59 1.98 -3.70
C ALA A 61 -1.60 0.98 -4.28
N ALA A 62 -2.90 1.21 -4.06
CA ALA A 62 -3.96 0.33 -4.59
C ALA A 62 -3.96 0.29 -6.13
N ILE A 63 -3.66 1.41 -6.80
CA ILE A 63 -3.55 1.48 -8.27
C ILE A 63 -2.41 0.58 -8.75
N GLU A 64 -1.23 0.70 -8.13
CA GLU A 64 -0.05 -0.07 -8.49
C GLU A 64 -0.18 -1.56 -8.15
N PHE A 65 -0.81 -1.93 -7.01
CA PHE A 65 -1.11 -3.33 -6.72
C PHE A 65 -2.06 -3.95 -7.77
N ARG A 66 -3.07 -3.20 -8.22
CA ARG A 66 -3.95 -3.65 -9.32
C ARG A 66 -3.20 -3.79 -10.65
N ALA A 67 -2.23 -2.91 -10.93
CA ALA A 67 -1.36 -3.06 -12.10
C ALA A 67 -0.53 -4.34 -12.01
N ALA A 68 0.01 -4.68 -10.84
CA ALA A 68 0.70 -5.95 -10.61
C ALA A 68 -0.22 -7.17 -10.80
N GLN A 69 -1.47 -7.13 -10.28
CA GLN A 69 -2.49 -8.19 -10.50
C GLN A 69 -2.86 -8.35 -11.98
N ASN A 70 -2.93 -7.26 -12.72
CA ASN A 70 -3.22 -7.32 -14.17
C ASN A 70 -2.06 -7.94 -14.96
N ALA A 71 -0.82 -7.70 -14.53
CA ALA A 71 0.37 -8.30 -15.14
C ALA A 71 0.54 -9.78 -14.74
N ASP A 72 0.09 -10.15 -13.54
CA ASP A 72 0.14 -11.49 -13.00
C ASP A 72 -1.10 -11.80 -12.14
N PRO A 73 -2.15 -12.39 -12.70
CA PRO A 73 -3.40 -12.68 -11.99
C PRO A 73 -3.27 -13.73 -10.87
N ASP A 74 -2.17 -14.48 -10.82
CA ASP A 74 -1.90 -15.48 -9.79
C ASP A 74 -0.97 -14.96 -8.69
N PHE A 75 -0.57 -13.71 -8.74
CA PHE A 75 0.34 -13.10 -7.78
C PHE A 75 -0.33 -12.80 -6.43
N ALA A 76 -0.22 -13.72 -5.49
CA ALA A 76 -0.86 -13.70 -4.17
C ALA A 76 -0.62 -12.40 -3.39
N LEU A 77 0.65 -11.95 -3.30
CA LEU A 77 1.00 -10.76 -2.52
C LEU A 77 0.50 -9.45 -3.15
N ALA A 78 0.19 -9.41 -4.44
CA ALA A 78 -0.43 -8.23 -5.05
C ALA A 78 -1.88 -8.02 -4.57
N TYR A 79 -2.64 -9.10 -4.33
CA TYR A 79 -3.97 -9.02 -3.75
C TYR A 79 -3.92 -8.75 -2.25
N TRP A 80 -2.97 -9.37 -1.53
CA TRP A 80 -2.70 -9.04 -0.15
C TRP A 80 -2.37 -7.55 0.01
N GLY A 81 -1.47 -7.01 -0.81
CA GLY A 81 -1.05 -5.61 -0.75
C GLY A 81 -2.19 -4.64 -1.03
N GLU A 82 -3.01 -4.88 -2.06
CA GLU A 82 -4.21 -4.06 -2.30
C GLU A 82 -5.17 -4.13 -1.12
N ALA A 83 -5.41 -5.31 -0.55
CA ALA A 83 -6.25 -5.43 0.62
C ALA A 83 -5.70 -4.65 1.83
N MET A 84 -4.36 -4.60 2.00
CA MET A 84 -3.72 -3.79 3.05
C MET A 84 -3.98 -2.29 2.89
N THR A 85 -4.19 -1.78 1.67
CA THR A 85 -4.49 -0.35 1.45
C THR A 85 -5.83 0.09 2.05
N TYR A 86 -6.71 -0.83 2.40
CA TYR A 86 -7.99 -0.56 3.05
C TYR A 86 -7.94 -0.63 4.57
N ASN A 87 -6.74 -0.82 5.16
CA ASN A 87 -6.51 -0.78 6.59
C ASN A 87 -5.58 0.37 6.98
N HIS A 88 -6.10 1.36 7.68
CA HIS A 88 -5.35 2.54 8.13
C HIS A 88 -5.16 2.46 9.65
N PRO A 89 -4.23 1.63 10.15
CA PRO A 89 -4.18 1.24 11.56
C PRO A 89 -3.90 2.43 12.50
N LEU A 90 -3.11 3.41 12.08
CA LEU A 90 -2.80 4.59 12.89
C LEU A 90 -4.00 5.54 13.03
N TRP A 91 -4.95 5.50 12.10
CA TRP A 91 -6.18 6.29 12.11
C TRP A 91 -7.39 5.48 12.56
N GLN A 92 -7.21 4.21 12.91
CA GLN A 92 -8.28 3.28 13.31
C GLN A 92 -9.39 3.13 12.24
N GLN A 93 -9.06 3.36 10.97
CA GLN A 93 -10.00 3.28 9.84
C GLN A 93 -9.78 1.99 9.06
N GLN A 94 -10.87 1.41 8.56
CA GLN A 94 -10.82 0.16 7.81
C GLN A 94 -12.05 0.07 6.87
N ASP A 95 -11.82 -0.21 5.59
CA ASP A 95 -12.88 -0.63 4.66
C ASP A 95 -12.82 -2.14 4.45
N ARG A 96 -13.50 -2.86 5.36
CA ARG A 96 -13.56 -4.32 5.33
C ARG A 96 -14.22 -4.85 4.05
N ALA A 97 -15.25 -4.15 3.52
CA ALA A 97 -15.98 -4.61 2.35
C ALA A 97 -15.10 -4.57 1.08
N ALA A 98 -14.37 -3.47 0.88
CA ALA A 98 -13.44 -3.32 -0.24
C ALA A 98 -12.29 -4.33 -0.15
N ALA A 99 -11.73 -4.53 1.05
CA ALA A 99 -10.67 -5.51 1.27
C ALA A 99 -11.11 -6.95 0.96
N MET A 100 -12.29 -7.35 1.46
CA MET A 100 -12.84 -8.68 1.18
C MET A 100 -13.13 -8.87 -0.32
N ALA A 101 -13.70 -7.86 -0.99
CA ALA A 101 -13.92 -7.91 -2.43
C ALA A 101 -12.61 -8.08 -3.22
N THR A 102 -11.52 -7.47 -2.75
CA THR A 102 -10.17 -7.66 -3.32
C THR A 102 -9.70 -9.09 -3.15
N LEU A 103 -9.76 -9.62 -1.93
CA LEU A 103 -9.31 -10.99 -1.63
C LEU A 103 -10.14 -12.05 -2.37
N ASP A 104 -11.45 -11.81 -2.55
CA ASP A 104 -12.34 -12.72 -3.27
C ASP A 104 -12.03 -12.78 -4.78
N ARG A 105 -11.41 -11.73 -5.35
CA ARG A 105 -10.89 -11.79 -6.74
C ARG A 105 -9.72 -12.77 -6.88
N TYR A 106 -8.90 -12.93 -5.85
CA TYR A 106 -7.83 -13.92 -5.85
C TYR A 106 -8.36 -15.32 -5.67
N ALA A 107 -9.17 -15.55 -4.63
CA ALA A 107 -9.90 -16.80 -4.41
C ALA A 107 -11.05 -16.61 -3.39
N PRO A 108 -12.16 -17.38 -3.51
CA PRO A 108 -13.44 -17.07 -2.88
C PRO A 108 -13.52 -17.40 -1.37
N SER A 109 -12.47 -17.95 -0.78
CA SER A 109 -12.45 -18.26 0.65
C SER A 109 -11.04 -18.29 1.22
N PRO A 110 -10.85 -18.11 2.54
CA PRO A 110 -9.56 -18.22 3.19
C PRO A 110 -8.82 -19.53 2.86
N ALA A 111 -9.50 -20.66 2.91
CA ALA A 111 -8.91 -21.97 2.58
C ALA A 111 -8.47 -22.04 1.11
N ALA A 112 -9.27 -21.50 0.18
CA ALA A 112 -8.93 -21.46 -1.23
C ALA A 112 -7.75 -20.52 -1.51
N ARG A 113 -7.68 -19.37 -0.83
CA ARG A 113 -6.56 -18.43 -0.93
C ARG A 113 -5.25 -19.06 -0.49
N GLN A 114 -5.26 -19.72 0.67
CA GLN A 114 -4.07 -20.40 1.20
C GLN A 114 -3.64 -21.58 0.32
N ALA A 115 -4.60 -22.36 -0.20
CA ALA A 115 -4.31 -23.46 -1.10
C ALA A 115 -3.76 -23.01 -2.48
N LYS A 116 -4.15 -21.82 -2.93
CA LYS A 116 -3.67 -21.22 -4.17
C LYS A 116 -2.31 -20.52 -4.01
N ALA A 117 -1.92 -20.18 -2.78
CA ALA A 117 -0.65 -19.48 -2.52
C ALA A 117 0.55 -20.29 -3.02
N PRO A 118 1.52 -19.66 -3.72
CA PRO A 118 2.63 -20.37 -4.35
C PRO A 118 3.71 -20.84 -3.37
N SER A 119 3.71 -20.30 -2.14
CA SER A 119 4.64 -20.70 -1.09
C SER A 119 3.98 -20.71 0.29
N PRO A 120 4.51 -21.48 1.26
CA PRO A 120 4.03 -21.45 2.64
C PRO A 120 4.12 -20.05 3.28
N ARG A 121 5.14 -19.26 2.93
CA ARG A 121 5.30 -17.89 3.41
C ARG A 121 4.18 -16.97 2.90
N GLU A 122 3.88 -17.00 1.61
CA GLU A 122 2.79 -16.20 1.04
C GLU A 122 1.41 -16.66 1.55
N ALA A 123 1.23 -17.97 1.79
CA ALA A 123 0.04 -18.48 2.45
C ALA A 123 -0.14 -17.90 3.86
N GLN A 124 0.94 -17.67 4.61
CA GLN A 124 0.88 -17.05 5.93
C GLN A 124 0.51 -15.55 5.87
N TYR A 125 0.99 -14.79 4.86
CA TYR A 125 0.53 -13.43 4.61
C TYR A 125 -0.98 -13.39 4.33
N LEU A 126 -1.46 -14.29 3.48
CA LEU A 126 -2.89 -14.42 3.20
C LEU A 126 -3.70 -14.84 4.43
N ALA A 127 -3.20 -15.78 5.23
CA ALA A 127 -3.84 -16.18 6.46
C ALA A 127 -3.93 -15.03 7.48
N ALA A 128 -2.89 -14.19 7.57
CA ALA A 128 -2.89 -13.04 8.45
C ALA A 128 -3.94 -12.01 8.01
N ILE A 129 -3.99 -11.68 6.71
CA ILE A 129 -4.98 -10.69 6.23
C ILE A 129 -6.40 -11.21 6.29
N ASP A 130 -6.63 -12.53 6.14
CA ASP A 130 -7.93 -13.16 6.32
C ASP A 130 -8.45 -12.99 7.76
N VAL A 131 -7.54 -13.02 8.75
CA VAL A 131 -7.90 -12.75 10.16
C VAL A 131 -8.22 -11.27 10.38
N LEU A 132 -7.48 -10.35 9.75
CA LEU A 132 -7.70 -8.91 9.84
C LEU A 132 -9.12 -8.51 9.36
N TYR A 133 -9.61 -9.18 8.35
CA TYR A 133 -10.92 -8.92 7.75
C TYR A 133 -11.97 -10.00 8.06
N GLY A 134 -11.64 -10.92 8.97
CA GLY A 134 -12.51 -12.01 9.39
C GLY A 134 -13.68 -11.59 10.26
N ASP A 135 -14.19 -12.52 11.07
CA ASP A 135 -15.31 -12.29 11.95
C ASP A 135 -14.91 -11.61 13.27
N GLY A 136 -15.89 -11.00 13.95
CA GLY A 136 -15.70 -10.30 15.22
C GLY A 136 -15.59 -8.78 15.07
N ASP A 137 -15.45 -8.09 16.19
CA ASP A 137 -15.20 -6.65 16.23
C ASP A 137 -13.77 -6.29 15.77
N LYS A 138 -13.59 -5.02 15.38
CA LYS A 138 -12.31 -4.55 14.83
C LYS A 138 -11.15 -4.79 15.79
N GLY A 139 -11.29 -4.45 17.09
CA GLY A 139 -10.20 -4.60 18.05
C GLY A 139 -9.79 -6.07 18.25
N THR A 140 -10.74 -7.00 18.22
CA THR A 140 -10.46 -8.45 18.25
C THR A 140 -9.70 -8.89 17.01
N ARG A 141 -10.11 -8.43 15.81
CA ARG A 141 -9.44 -8.76 14.56
C ARG A 141 -8.03 -8.16 14.48
N ASP A 142 -7.85 -6.90 14.89
CA ASP A 142 -6.54 -6.23 14.91
C ASP A 142 -5.54 -6.96 15.81
N ARG A 143 -5.96 -7.41 16.99
CA ARG A 143 -5.11 -8.22 17.88
C ARG A 143 -4.80 -9.60 17.29
N ALA A 144 -5.77 -10.23 16.63
CA ALA A 144 -5.55 -11.51 15.97
C ALA A 144 -4.57 -11.36 14.78
N TYR A 145 -4.69 -10.28 14.00
CA TYR A 145 -3.76 -9.93 12.94
C TYR A 145 -2.34 -9.68 13.47
N MET A 146 -2.21 -8.87 14.51
CA MET A 146 -0.92 -8.65 15.18
C MET A 146 -0.27 -9.98 15.58
N ASN A 147 -1.02 -10.89 16.18
CA ASN A 147 -0.49 -12.20 16.56
C ASN A 147 -0.12 -13.07 15.34
N ALA A 148 -0.88 -12.98 14.25
CA ALA A 148 -0.58 -13.69 13.00
C ALA A 148 0.70 -13.16 12.35
N MET A 149 0.88 -11.84 12.28
CA MET A 149 2.10 -11.21 11.78
C MET A 149 3.32 -11.51 12.66
N GLY A 150 3.14 -11.57 13.98
CA GLY A 150 4.22 -11.99 14.87
C GLY A 150 4.70 -13.42 14.57
N ARG A 151 3.77 -14.36 14.40
CA ARG A 151 4.15 -15.74 14.02
C ARG A 151 4.82 -15.83 12.64
N LEU A 152 4.39 -15.00 11.69
CA LEU A 152 5.02 -14.90 10.38
C LEU A 152 6.46 -14.40 10.50
N ALA A 153 6.68 -13.31 11.25
CA ALA A 153 8.01 -12.74 11.48
C ALA A 153 8.95 -13.72 12.22
N ASP A 154 8.42 -14.46 13.20
CA ASP A 154 9.19 -15.48 13.92
C ASP A 154 9.57 -16.66 13.02
N ALA A 155 8.68 -17.05 12.09
CA ALA A 155 8.93 -18.15 11.15
C ALA A 155 9.90 -17.77 10.02
N HIS A 156 10.01 -16.49 9.69
CA HIS A 156 10.83 -15.95 8.61
C HIS A 156 11.65 -14.73 9.12
N PRO A 157 12.67 -14.95 9.96
CA PRO A 157 13.42 -13.86 10.62
C PRO A 157 14.19 -12.96 9.64
N GLU A 158 14.45 -13.44 8.43
CA GLU A 158 15.07 -12.69 7.34
C GLU A 158 14.05 -11.82 6.56
N ASP A 159 12.75 -12.02 6.75
CA ASP A 159 11.69 -11.26 6.09
C ASP A 159 11.48 -9.91 6.78
N LEU A 160 12.17 -8.88 6.29
CA LEU A 160 12.08 -7.54 6.84
C LEU A 160 10.66 -6.98 6.72
N GLU A 161 9.95 -7.28 5.64
CA GLU A 161 8.57 -6.81 5.43
C GLU A 161 7.61 -7.42 6.46
N ALA A 162 7.75 -8.71 6.78
CA ALA A 162 6.95 -9.33 7.83
C ALA A 162 7.16 -8.63 9.18
N ARG A 163 8.39 -8.24 9.51
CA ARG A 163 8.72 -7.51 10.74
C ARG A 163 8.16 -6.09 10.74
N VAL A 164 8.27 -5.37 9.62
CA VAL A 164 7.75 -4.00 9.49
C VAL A 164 6.22 -4.00 9.60
N PHE A 165 5.52 -4.90 8.91
CA PHE A 165 4.07 -5.02 9.06
C PHE A 165 3.64 -5.53 10.44
N TYR A 166 4.44 -6.37 11.10
CA TYR A 166 4.20 -6.73 12.50
C TYR A 166 4.35 -5.53 13.44
N SER A 167 5.38 -4.71 13.25
CA SER A 167 5.55 -3.45 13.99
C SER A 167 4.31 -2.55 13.86
N LEU A 168 3.83 -2.36 12.64
CA LEU A 168 2.63 -1.58 12.38
C LEU A 168 1.36 -2.22 12.98
N ALA A 169 1.25 -3.54 12.96
CA ALA A 169 0.13 -4.27 13.55
C ALA A 169 0.10 -4.12 15.09
N ILE A 170 1.26 -4.07 15.75
CA ILE A 170 1.35 -3.77 17.19
C ILE A 170 0.71 -2.39 17.48
N LEU A 171 1.05 -1.36 16.70
CA LEU A 171 0.47 -0.03 16.86
C LEU A 171 -1.03 0.00 16.58
N GLY A 172 -1.47 -0.72 15.55
CA GLY A 172 -2.90 -0.80 15.15
C GLY A 172 -3.77 -1.55 16.16
N SER A 173 -3.20 -2.43 16.98
CA SER A 173 -3.94 -3.28 17.92
C SER A 173 -4.32 -2.61 19.25
N THR A 174 -4.01 -1.34 19.45
CA THR A 174 -4.13 -0.62 20.75
C THR A 174 -5.39 0.22 20.88
N ASP A 175 -6.39 0.07 20.02
CA ASP A 175 -7.62 0.87 20.05
C ASP A 175 -7.37 2.40 20.08
N GLY A 176 -6.22 2.83 19.52
CA GLY A 176 -5.80 4.24 19.48
C GLY A 176 -5.07 4.72 20.76
N GLU A 177 -4.92 3.88 21.76
CA GLU A 177 -4.10 4.21 22.93
C GLU A 177 -2.63 4.35 22.54
N ARG A 178 -2.01 5.42 23.06
CA ARG A 178 -0.61 5.75 22.77
C ARG A 178 0.22 5.68 24.06
N ASP A 179 0.73 4.49 24.36
CA ASP A 179 1.61 4.29 25.48
C ASP A 179 3.05 3.99 25.06
N PHE A 180 4.01 4.37 25.91
CA PHE A 180 5.42 4.21 25.62
C PHE A 180 5.84 2.74 25.45
N ALA A 181 5.26 1.83 26.22
CA ALA A 181 5.62 0.41 26.16
C ALA A 181 5.23 -0.19 24.79
N THR A 182 4.06 0.17 24.25
CA THR A 182 3.63 -0.25 22.93
C THR A 182 4.53 0.29 21.83
N TYR A 183 4.90 1.58 21.88
CA TYR A 183 5.84 2.14 20.91
C TYR A 183 7.21 1.46 20.95
N MET A 184 7.74 1.18 22.14
CA MET A 184 9.02 0.48 22.28
C MET A 184 8.95 -0.95 21.78
N ARG A 185 7.81 -1.64 22.00
CA ARG A 185 7.61 -3.00 21.48
C ARG A 185 7.54 -3.01 19.94
N ALA A 186 6.83 -2.05 19.35
CA ALA A 186 6.77 -1.91 17.89
C ALA A 186 8.15 -1.59 17.31
N ALA A 187 8.87 -0.62 17.89
CA ALA A 187 10.21 -0.23 17.44
C ALA A 187 11.24 -1.37 17.54
N ALA A 188 11.07 -2.30 18.49
CA ALA A 188 11.95 -3.46 18.61
C ALA A 188 11.78 -4.50 17.50
N GLN A 189 10.75 -4.37 16.65
CA GLN A 189 10.51 -5.25 15.50
C GLN A 189 11.06 -4.65 14.19
N ALA A 190 11.19 -3.35 14.10
CA ALA A 190 11.74 -2.65 12.94
C ALA A 190 13.26 -2.55 13.03
#